data_3ab19012fa7a053f90b6e0b6dc3973f0
#
_entry.id   3ab19012fa7a053f90b6e0b6dc3973f0
#
_cell.length_a   1.000
_cell.length_b   1.000
_cell.length_c   1.000
_cell.angle_alpha   90.00
_cell.angle_beta   90.00
_cell.angle_gamma   90.00
#
_symmetry.space_group_name_H-M   'P 1'
#
loop_
_entity.id
_entity.type
_entity.pdbx_description
1 polymer ?
#
loop_
_entity_poly.entity_id
_entity_poly.type
_entity_poly.pdbx_seq_one_letter_code
_entity_poly.pdbx_strand_id
1 'polypeptide(L)'
;MSTYVAACNIEAGKAGIVFQNSEQATMTAKNNTIKVTIGGSSTGIKIIATNSNAGNYMIKGNVIEAANGNGITVNFAKSATIVDNMIKLSGNTTSGISLTGCDSSTVSCNTVSGRYPAVSYQNRGIYGSMNQKCYISCNTTDSLYKGVHFSSSNIATKFRGNEMKKHYIGLYLDNTAVIDTQTHAGNRWTGTYNSTYGAWNENDSSIFNSSKTILIYC
;
A
#
# COMPACT_ATOMS: atom_id res chain seq x y z
N MET A 1 -17.20 -21.08 -2.71
CA MET A 1 -16.60 -21.09 -4.07
C MET A 1 -15.21 -20.49 -4.00
N SER A 2 -14.24 -21.01 -4.76
CA SER A 2 -12.88 -20.45 -4.78
C SER A 2 -12.52 -20.04 -6.19
N THR A 3 -11.97 -18.84 -6.35
CA THR A 3 -11.44 -18.34 -7.63
C THR A 3 -9.94 -18.21 -7.55
N TYR A 4 -9.24 -18.75 -8.53
CA TYR A 4 -7.79 -18.81 -8.54
C TYR A 4 -7.24 -18.32 -9.89
N VAL A 5 -6.34 -17.34 -9.84
CA VAL A 5 -5.61 -16.82 -11.02
C VAL A 5 -4.12 -16.91 -10.69
N ALA A 6 -3.40 -17.75 -11.40
CA ALA A 6 -1.98 -17.93 -11.11
C ALA A 6 -1.12 -18.21 -12.35
N ALA A 7 0.16 -17.85 -12.21
CA ALA A 7 1.21 -18.10 -13.21
C ALA A 7 0.85 -17.57 -14.61
N CYS A 8 0.10 -16.46 -14.68
CA CYS A 8 -0.32 -15.84 -15.93
C CYS A 8 0.56 -14.63 -16.25
N ASN A 9 0.80 -14.43 -17.56
CA ASN A 9 1.29 -13.15 -18.07
C ASN A 9 0.10 -12.34 -18.59
N ILE A 10 -0.11 -11.15 -18.01
CA ILE A 10 -1.27 -10.33 -18.29
C ILE A 10 -0.79 -8.94 -18.73
N GLU A 11 -1.15 -8.52 -19.93
CA GLU A 11 -1.02 -7.14 -20.37
C GLU A 11 -2.41 -6.52 -20.46
N ALA A 12 -2.62 -5.43 -19.75
CA ALA A 12 -3.95 -4.84 -19.61
C ALA A 12 -3.93 -3.32 -19.76
N GLY A 13 -4.97 -2.78 -20.38
CA GLY A 13 -5.19 -1.35 -20.47
C GLY A 13 -5.69 -0.76 -19.15
N LYS A 14 -6.74 -1.34 -18.58
CA LYS A 14 -7.41 -0.79 -17.37
C LYS A 14 -7.19 -1.61 -16.11
N ALA A 15 -7.38 -2.90 -16.15
CA ALA A 15 -7.19 -3.76 -14.99
C ALA A 15 -6.70 -5.15 -15.42
N GLY A 16 -5.69 -5.67 -14.73
CA GLY A 16 -5.17 -7.00 -14.99
C GLY A 16 -6.08 -8.06 -14.39
N ILE A 17 -6.31 -8.03 -13.08
CA ILE A 17 -7.19 -8.96 -12.37
C ILE A 17 -8.18 -8.15 -11.55
N VAL A 18 -9.47 -8.48 -11.64
CA VAL A 18 -10.52 -7.86 -10.83
C VAL A 18 -11.30 -8.92 -10.07
N PHE A 19 -11.33 -8.79 -8.77
CA PHE A 19 -12.23 -9.55 -7.90
C PHE A 19 -13.32 -8.61 -7.38
N GLN A 20 -14.56 -8.91 -7.69
CA GLN A 20 -15.70 -8.09 -7.32
C GLN A 20 -16.80 -8.90 -6.67
N ASN A 21 -17.37 -8.38 -5.61
CA ASN A 21 -18.62 -8.84 -4.98
C ASN A 21 -18.70 -10.33 -4.65
N SER A 22 -17.68 -10.88 -4.03
CA SER A 22 -17.80 -12.28 -3.58
C SER A 22 -18.05 -12.34 -2.09
N GLU A 23 -19.26 -12.69 -1.75
CA GLU A 23 -19.59 -13.10 -0.40
C GLU A 23 -19.00 -14.50 -0.14
N GLN A 24 -18.25 -14.65 0.94
CA GLN A 24 -17.71 -15.92 1.44
C GLN A 24 -16.82 -16.73 0.46
N ALA A 25 -16.31 -16.13 -0.60
CA ALA A 25 -15.41 -16.82 -1.52
C ALA A 25 -13.94 -16.59 -1.13
N THR A 26 -13.11 -17.59 -1.36
CA THR A 26 -11.66 -17.41 -1.35
C THR A 26 -11.20 -17.01 -2.75
N MET A 27 -10.56 -15.85 -2.88
CA MET A 27 -10.02 -15.38 -4.13
C MET A 27 -8.51 -15.25 -4.05
N THR A 28 -7.82 -15.87 -5.00
CA THR A 28 -6.37 -15.92 -5.01
C THR A 28 -5.81 -15.43 -6.33
N ALA A 29 -4.91 -14.43 -6.26
CA ALA A 29 -4.03 -14.03 -7.35
C ALA A 29 -2.59 -14.32 -6.96
N LYS A 30 -1.94 -15.28 -7.63
CA LYS A 30 -0.62 -15.75 -7.22
C LYS A 30 0.35 -15.92 -8.38
N ASN A 31 1.58 -15.40 -8.19
CA ASN A 31 2.69 -15.61 -9.14
C ASN A 31 2.36 -15.17 -10.57
N ASN A 32 1.59 -14.09 -10.73
CA ASN A 32 1.29 -13.53 -12.03
C ASN A 32 2.30 -12.42 -12.37
N THR A 33 2.59 -12.27 -13.66
CA THR A 33 3.28 -11.09 -14.20
C THR A 33 2.23 -10.21 -14.87
N ILE A 34 2.07 -8.99 -14.39
CA ILE A 34 1.00 -8.08 -14.82
C ILE A 34 1.63 -6.76 -15.26
N LYS A 35 1.32 -6.34 -16.48
CA LYS A 35 1.73 -5.05 -17.01
C LYS A 35 0.52 -4.21 -17.35
N VAL A 36 0.41 -3.05 -16.71
CA VAL A 36 -0.68 -2.09 -16.95
C VAL A 36 -0.12 -0.88 -17.68
N THR A 37 -0.61 -0.63 -18.87
CA THR A 37 0.00 0.31 -19.82
C THR A 37 -0.76 1.64 -19.98
N ILE A 38 -2.07 1.66 -19.74
CA ILE A 38 -2.91 2.85 -19.93
C ILE A 38 -3.09 3.59 -18.59
N GLY A 39 -3.04 4.92 -18.65
CA GLY A 39 -3.16 5.78 -17.46
C GLY A 39 -4.59 5.94 -16.92
N GLY A 40 -4.71 6.72 -15.86
CA GLY A 40 -5.99 7.04 -15.20
C GLY A 40 -6.30 6.07 -14.06
N SER A 41 -7.49 5.48 -14.06
CA SER A 41 -7.95 4.58 -12.99
C SER A 41 -7.50 3.13 -13.17
N SER A 42 -6.41 2.89 -13.89
CA SER A 42 -5.93 1.54 -14.15
C SER A 42 -5.30 0.89 -12.91
N THR A 43 -5.36 -0.42 -12.82
CA THR A 43 -4.87 -1.17 -11.66
C THR A 43 -4.40 -2.57 -12.07
N GLY A 44 -3.26 -3.01 -11.56
CA GLY A 44 -2.78 -4.37 -11.80
C GLY A 44 -3.73 -5.40 -11.21
N ILE A 45 -4.00 -5.35 -9.91
CA ILE A 45 -4.97 -6.22 -9.23
C ILE A 45 -5.94 -5.34 -8.43
N LYS A 46 -7.24 -5.52 -8.65
CA LYS A 46 -8.29 -4.77 -7.99
C LYS A 46 -9.24 -5.68 -7.24
N ILE A 47 -9.45 -5.39 -5.96
CA ILE A 47 -10.48 -6.02 -5.14
C ILE A 47 -11.51 -4.95 -4.78
N ILE A 48 -12.77 -5.27 -5.04
CA ILE A 48 -13.92 -4.46 -4.63
C ILE A 48 -14.85 -5.37 -3.84
N ALA A 49 -14.79 -5.25 -2.53
CA ALA A 49 -15.74 -5.91 -1.65
C ALA A 49 -16.88 -4.96 -1.33
N THR A 50 -18.12 -5.41 -1.36
CA THR A 50 -19.29 -4.56 -1.10
C THR A 50 -19.89 -4.77 0.27
N ASN A 51 -19.52 -5.83 0.97
CA ASN A 51 -20.03 -6.17 2.29
C ASN A 51 -18.92 -6.46 3.28
N SER A 52 -19.14 -6.10 4.53
CA SER A 52 -18.24 -6.37 5.66
C SER A 52 -17.97 -7.88 5.90
N ASN A 53 -18.67 -8.75 5.23
CA ASN A 53 -18.50 -10.21 5.29
C ASN A 53 -17.83 -10.80 4.03
N ALA A 54 -17.32 -9.96 3.17
CA ALA A 54 -16.68 -10.40 1.94
C ALA A 54 -15.46 -11.28 2.21
N GLY A 55 -15.28 -12.26 1.35
CA GLY A 55 -14.39 -13.40 1.49
C GLY A 55 -12.91 -13.11 1.73
N ASN A 56 -12.15 -14.17 1.82
CA ASN A 56 -10.70 -14.11 2.00
C ASN A 56 -10.01 -13.82 0.66
N TYR A 57 -9.19 -12.78 0.63
CA TYR A 57 -8.42 -12.41 -0.55
C TYR A 57 -6.95 -12.66 -0.32
N MET A 58 -6.32 -13.45 -1.19
CA MET A 58 -4.89 -13.72 -1.19
C MET A 58 -4.24 -13.14 -2.46
N ILE A 59 -3.36 -12.17 -2.30
CA ILE A 59 -2.55 -11.62 -3.39
C ILE A 59 -1.08 -11.87 -3.05
N LYS A 60 -0.46 -12.86 -3.73
CA LYS A 60 0.87 -13.33 -3.33
C LYS A 60 1.81 -13.51 -4.51
N GLY A 61 3.05 -13.01 -4.36
CA GLY A 61 4.16 -13.31 -5.28
C GLY A 61 3.97 -12.78 -6.69
N ASN A 62 3.13 -11.74 -6.88
CA ASN A 62 2.92 -11.18 -8.21
C ASN A 62 3.98 -10.13 -8.53
N VAL A 63 4.37 -10.05 -9.80
CA VAL A 63 5.20 -8.99 -10.36
C VAL A 63 4.30 -8.05 -11.16
N ILE A 64 4.24 -6.78 -10.76
CA ILE A 64 3.31 -5.81 -11.36
C ILE A 64 4.10 -4.59 -11.84
N GLU A 65 3.99 -4.28 -13.13
CA GLU A 65 4.46 -3.01 -13.70
C GLU A 65 3.25 -2.12 -14.01
N ALA A 66 3.16 -0.97 -13.33
CA ALA A 66 2.09 -0.01 -13.54
C ALA A 66 2.64 1.31 -14.07
N ALA A 67 2.38 1.58 -15.35
CA ALA A 67 2.89 2.78 -16.00
C ALA A 67 2.22 4.06 -15.48
N ASN A 68 0.91 4.09 -15.39
CA ASN A 68 0.13 5.24 -14.90
C ASN A 68 -1.10 4.81 -14.07
N GLY A 69 -1.00 3.73 -13.34
CA GLY A 69 -2.08 3.18 -12.52
C GLY A 69 -1.57 2.67 -11.18
N ASN A 70 -2.47 2.13 -10.39
CA ASN A 70 -2.11 1.48 -9.13
C ASN A 70 -1.58 0.05 -9.38
N GLY A 71 -0.70 -0.42 -8.53
CA GLY A 71 -0.30 -1.82 -8.54
C GLY A 71 -1.43 -2.71 -8.04
N ILE A 72 -1.76 -2.58 -6.76
CA ILE A 72 -2.83 -3.33 -6.10
C ILE A 72 -3.79 -2.35 -5.43
N THR A 73 -5.08 -2.51 -5.64
CA THR A 73 -6.12 -1.72 -4.96
C THR A 73 -7.10 -2.65 -4.27
N VAL A 74 -7.33 -2.42 -2.99
CA VAL A 74 -8.26 -3.18 -2.16
C VAL A 74 -9.22 -2.23 -1.48
N ASN A 75 -10.51 -2.36 -1.80
CA ASN A 75 -11.56 -1.54 -1.24
C ASN A 75 -12.53 -2.39 -0.44
N PHE A 76 -12.76 -1.99 0.81
CA PHE A 76 -13.75 -2.53 1.74
C PHE A 76 -13.62 -4.03 2.05
N ALA A 77 -12.42 -4.59 1.83
CA ALA A 77 -12.18 -6.00 2.13
C ALA A 77 -11.94 -6.22 3.62
N LYS A 78 -12.45 -7.35 4.10
CA LYS A 78 -12.10 -7.90 5.40
C LYS A 78 -11.09 -9.03 5.21
N SER A 79 -10.01 -9.01 5.98
CA SER A 79 -8.99 -10.09 5.98
C SER A 79 -8.28 -10.32 4.63
N ALA A 80 -8.00 -9.26 3.87
CA ALA A 80 -7.15 -9.38 2.69
C ALA A 80 -5.68 -9.63 3.09
N THR A 81 -5.02 -10.55 2.41
CA THR A 81 -3.59 -10.84 2.58
C THR A 81 -2.83 -10.49 1.31
N ILE A 82 -1.96 -9.50 1.39
CA ILE A 82 -1.14 -8.99 0.28
C ILE A 82 0.32 -9.21 0.67
N VAL A 83 0.96 -10.21 0.08
CA VAL A 83 2.27 -10.67 0.55
C VAL A 83 3.24 -11.01 -0.60
N ASP A 84 4.51 -10.71 -0.42
CA ASP A 84 5.60 -11.07 -1.33
C ASP A 84 5.41 -10.54 -2.78
N ASN A 85 4.69 -9.43 -2.99
CA ASN A 85 4.53 -8.87 -4.32
C ASN A 85 5.65 -7.86 -4.64
N MET A 86 6.06 -7.82 -5.89
CA MET A 86 6.99 -6.84 -6.43
C MET A 86 6.24 -5.88 -7.36
N ILE A 87 6.23 -4.59 -7.04
CA ILE A 87 5.46 -3.58 -7.76
C ILE A 87 6.39 -2.46 -8.21
N LYS A 88 6.38 -2.17 -9.49
CA LYS A 88 7.14 -1.07 -10.10
C LYS A 88 6.19 -0.02 -10.68
N LEU A 89 6.31 1.19 -10.15
CA LEU A 89 5.54 2.34 -10.60
C LEU A 89 6.40 3.23 -11.51
N SER A 90 5.88 3.60 -12.66
CA SER A 90 6.57 4.53 -13.57
C SER A 90 5.76 5.79 -13.88
N GLY A 91 4.56 5.92 -13.37
CA GLY A 91 3.66 7.04 -13.58
C GLY A 91 3.48 7.97 -12.37
N ASN A 92 2.65 8.98 -12.58
CA ASN A 92 2.32 10.02 -11.60
C ASN A 92 1.13 9.62 -10.73
N THR A 93 1.00 10.20 -9.54
CA THR A 93 -0.20 10.11 -8.67
C THR A 93 -0.76 8.69 -8.47
N THR A 94 0.11 7.70 -8.43
CA THR A 94 -0.24 6.28 -8.33
C THR A 94 0.17 5.72 -6.97
N SER A 95 -0.44 4.62 -6.57
CA SER A 95 -0.05 3.88 -5.36
C SER A 95 0.41 2.46 -5.74
N GLY A 96 1.47 1.98 -5.13
CA GLY A 96 1.86 0.59 -5.28
C GLY A 96 0.79 -0.31 -4.71
N ILE A 97 0.46 -0.12 -3.43
CA ILE A 97 -0.62 -0.82 -2.75
C ILE A 97 -1.54 0.22 -2.12
N SER A 98 -2.83 0.15 -2.41
CA SER A 98 -3.85 1.02 -1.84
C SER A 98 -4.91 0.20 -1.10
N LEU A 99 -5.12 0.52 0.19
CA LEU A 99 -6.18 -0.05 1.02
C LEU A 99 -7.13 1.05 1.44
N THR A 100 -8.42 0.88 1.19
CA THR A 100 -9.45 1.82 1.61
C THR A 100 -10.62 1.09 2.27
N GLY A 101 -10.94 1.47 3.50
CA GLY A 101 -12.05 0.87 4.25
C GLY A 101 -11.84 -0.60 4.58
N CYS A 102 -10.61 -1.07 4.67
CA CYS A 102 -10.29 -2.46 4.95
C CYS A 102 -10.24 -2.72 6.47
N ASP A 103 -10.66 -3.91 6.87
CA ASP A 103 -10.54 -4.40 8.24
C ASP A 103 -9.66 -5.65 8.30
N SER A 104 -8.87 -5.78 9.35
CA SER A 104 -8.06 -6.98 9.68
C SER A 104 -7.21 -7.51 8.51
N SER A 105 -6.80 -6.61 7.61
CA SER A 105 -6.02 -6.97 6.42
C SER A 105 -4.53 -6.91 6.68
N THR A 106 -3.77 -7.74 5.98
CA THR A 106 -2.31 -7.84 6.10
C THR A 106 -1.63 -7.42 4.80
N VAL A 107 -0.67 -6.51 4.91
CA VAL A 107 0.24 -6.13 3.82
C VAL A 107 1.65 -6.39 4.31
N SER A 108 2.29 -7.43 3.81
CA SER A 108 3.59 -7.82 4.34
C SER A 108 4.60 -8.25 3.28
N CYS A 109 5.87 -7.93 3.53
CA CYS A 109 7.00 -8.35 2.70
C CYS A 109 6.86 -8.01 1.21
N ASN A 110 6.16 -6.93 0.89
CA ASN A 110 6.07 -6.45 -0.49
C ASN A 110 7.20 -5.46 -0.79
N THR A 111 7.62 -5.42 -2.04
CA THR A 111 8.56 -4.43 -2.54
C THR A 111 7.84 -3.49 -3.52
N VAL A 112 7.85 -2.20 -3.24
CA VAL A 112 7.28 -1.18 -4.12
C VAL A 112 8.37 -0.20 -4.50
N SER A 113 8.62 -0.03 -5.79
CA SER A 113 9.61 0.90 -6.30
C SER A 113 9.03 1.91 -7.28
N GLY A 114 9.61 3.09 -7.30
CA GLY A 114 9.26 4.19 -8.20
C GLY A 114 10.46 4.75 -8.95
N ARG A 115 10.38 6.03 -9.32
CA ARG A 115 11.41 6.74 -10.11
C ARG A 115 11.82 8.08 -9.50
N TYR A 116 11.51 8.33 -8.24
CA TYR A 116 11.93 9.56 -7.58
C TYR A 116 13.47 9.58 -7.40
N PRO A 117 14.18 10.70 -7.55
CA PRO A 117 13.69 12.05 -7.84
C PRO A 117 13.57 12.39 -9.34
N ALA A 118 13.74 11.43 -10.24
CA ALA A 118 13.74 11.70 -11.68
C ALA A 118 12.41 12.32 -12.19
N VAL A 119 11.39 12.28 -11.40
CA VAL A 119 10.04 12.77 -11.74
C VAL A 119 9.39 13.37 -10.51
N SER A 120 8.86 14.57 -10.61
CA SER A 120 8.13 15.27 -9.53
C SER A 120 6.72 14.73 -9.37
N TYR A 121 6.58 13.45 -9.05
CA TYR A 121 5.28 12.80 -9.01
C TYR A 121 4.85 12.49 -7.59
N GLN A 122 3.57 12.59 -7.31
CA GLN A 122 2.96 12.28 -6.02
C GLN A 122 2.64 10.77 -5.87
N ASN A 123 3.50 9.90 -6.36
CA ASN A 123 3.32 8.47 -6.19
C ASN A 123 3.59 8.03 -4.75
N ARG A 124 2.94 6.97 -4.35
CA ARG A 124 2.99 6.39 -3.00
C ARG A 124 3.33 4.91 -3.07
N GLY A 125 4.14 4.44 -2.14
CA GLY A 125 4.40 3.01 -2.01
C GLY A 125 3.16 2.29 -1.48
N ILE A 126 2.79 2.58 -0.24
CA ILE A 126 1.59 2.04 0.41
C ILE A 126 0.69 3.20 0.83
N TYR A 127 -0.57 3.13 0.48
CA TYR A 127 -1.61 4.06 0.89
C TYR A 127 -2.67 3.37 1.72
N GLY A 128 -2.99 3.93 2.87
CA GLY A 128 -4.04 3.45 3.77
C GLY A 128 -5.03 4.55 4.11
N SER A 129 -6.33 4.28 3.99
CA SER A 129 -7.39 5.21 4.36
C SER A 129 -8.59 4.47 4.94
N MET A 130 -9.13 4.97 6.06
CA MET A 130 -10.31 4.41 6.74
C MET A 130 -10.19 2.92 7.09
N ASN A 131 -8.98 2.45 7.40
CA ASN A 131 -8.74 1.05 7.71
C ASN A 131 -8.83 0.79 9.23
N GLN A 132 -9.11 -0.47 9.61
CA GLN A 132 -9.11 -0.90 10.99
C GLN A 132 -8.30 -2.19 11.17
N LYS A 133 -7.57 -2.28 12.27
CA LYS A 133 -6.84 -3.49 12.69
C LYS A 133 -5.95 -4.10 11.60
N CYS A 134 -5.47 -3.28 10.66
CA CYS A 134 -4.59 -3.76 9.60
C CYS A 134 -3.17 -3.98 10.12
N TYR A 135 -2.45 -4.88 9.45
CA TYR A 135 -1.07 -5.19 9.76
C TYR A 135 -0.19 -4.89 8.55
N ILE A 136 0.65 -3.86 8.65
CA ILE A 136 1.54 -3.43 7.56
C ILE A 136 2.99 -3.61 8.02
N SER A 137 3.65 -4.64 7.51
CA SER A 137 4.95 -5.04 8.05
C SER A 137 5.93 -5.59 7.01
N CYS A 138 7.23 -5.47 7.29
CA CYS A 138 8.26 -6.09 6.45
C CYS A 138 8.23 -5.59 4.98
N ASN A 139 7.58 -4.48 4.68
CA ASN A 139 7.54 -3.98 3.31
C ASN A 139 8.74 -3.08 3.03
N THR A 140 9.22 -3.11 1.80
CA THR A 140 10.23 -2.17 1.30
C THR A 140 9.59 -1.25 0.28
N THR A 141 9.71 0.05 0.50
CA THR A 141 9.35 1.08 -0.47
C THR A 141 10.61 1.83 -0.89
N ASP A 142 10.79 2.12 -2.18
CA ASP A 142 12.01 2.72 -2.72
C ASP A 142 11.74 3.74 -3.81
N SER A 143 12.42 4.89 -3.74
CA SER A 143 12.43 5.91 -4.79
C SER A 143 11.02 6.38 -5.22
N LEU A 144 10.19 6.75 -4.23
CA LEU A 144 8.83 7.26 -4.40
C LEU A 144 8.72 8.68 -3.79
N TYR A 145 7.68 9.42 -4.16
CA TYR A 145 7.42 10.69 -3.50
C TYR A 145 7.03 10.48 -2.03
N LYS A 146 6.10 9.57 -1.75
CA LYS A 146 5.78 9.12 -0.39
C LYS A 146 6.01 7.61 -0.26
N GLY A 147 6.82 7.20 0.69
CA GLY A 147 7.02 5.78 0.94
C GLY A 147 5.75 5.12 1.42
N VAL A 148 5.22 5.59 2.55
CA VAL A 148 3.93 5.18 3.10
C VAL A 148 3.09 6.42 3.41
N HIS A 149 1.81 6.39 3.08
CA HIS A 149 0.88 7.48 3.31
C HIS A 149 -0.39 6.96 3.98
N PHE A 150 -0.68 7.45 5.16
CA PHE A 150 -1.97 7.24 5.82
C PHE A 150 -2.82 8.50 5.72
N SER A 151 -4.09 8.30 5.40
CA SER A 151 -5.12 9.31 5.34
C SER A 151 -6.32 8.86 6.15
N SER A 152 -7.03 9.77 6.76
CA SER A 152 -8.18 9.46 7.59
C SER A 152 -7.85 8.49 8.75
N SER A 153 -8.88 7.92 9.37
CA SER A 153 -8.70 6.99 10.48
C SER A 153 -8.17 5.63 10.00
N ASN A 154 -7.08 5.14 10.60
CA ASN A 154 -6.53 3.80 10.41
C ASN A 154 -6.33 3.14 11.78
N ILE A 155 -7.41 3.11 12.57
CA ILE A 155 -7.39 2.70 13.98
C ILE A 155 -6.88 1.28 14.17
N ALA A 156 -6.08 1.07 15.20
CA ALA A 156 -5.47 -0.21 15.57
C ALA A 156 -4.61 -0.83 14.46
N THR A 157 -4.19 -0.04 13.47
CA THR A 157 -3.26 -0.49 12.44
C THR A 157 -1.85 -0.59 13.00
N LYS A 158 -1.23 -1.75 12.86
CA LYS A 158 0.15 -2.00 13.25
C LYS A 158 1.07 -1.77 12.05
N PHE A 159 1.95 -0.79 12.18
CA PHE A 159 2.95 -0.43 11.16
C PHE A 159 4.35 -0.69 11.70
N ARG A 160 4.98 -1.79 11.31
CA ARG A 160 6.26 -2.22 11.90
C ARG A 160 7.21 -2.94 10.95
N GLY A 161 8.50 -2.78 11.17
CA GLY A 161 9.53 -3.48 10.42
C GLY A 161 9.58 -3.15 8.94
N ASN A 162 9.02 -2.02 8.52
CA ASN A 162 9.06 -1.59 7.14
C ASN A 162 10.32 -0.79 6.84
N GLU A 163 10.79 -0.85 5.62
CA GLU A 163 11.93 -0.07 5.14
C GLU A 163 11.49 0.94 4.06
N MET A 164 11.80 2.19 4.30
CA MET A 164 11.52 3.30 3.39
C MET A 164 12.83 3.88 2.87
N LYS A 165 13.07 3.78 1.54
CA LYS A 165 14.34 4.15 0.90
C LYS A 165 14.18 5.31 -0.06
N LYS A 166 15.01 6.34 0.08
CA LYS A 166 15.16 7.43 -0.92
C LYS A 166 13.83 8.09 -1.34
N HIS A 167 13.01 8.48 -0.39
CA HIS A 167 11.75 9.17 -0.65
C HIS A 167 11.86 10.68 -0.51
N TYR A 168 10.88 11.39 -1.06
CA TYR A 168 10.66 12.77 -0.62
C TYR A 168 10.13 12.80 0.80
N ILE A 169 9.15 11.95 1.13
CA ILE A 169 8.67 11.70 2.49
C ILE A 169 8.61 10.18 2.72
N GLY A 170 9.28 9.68 3.74
CA GLY A 170 9.26 8.25 4.05
C GLY A 170 7.89 7.80 4.55
N LEU A 171 7.43 8.36 5.67
CA LEU A 171 6.10 8.17 6.22
C LEU A 171 5.35 9.51 6.23
N TYR A 172 4.17 9.56 5.68
CA TYR A 172 3.31 10.73 5.65
C TYR A 172 1.96 10.44 6.28
N LEU A 173 1.63 11.21 7.29
CA LEU A 173 0.31 11.24 7.91
C LEU A 173 -0.34 12.57 7.52
N ASP A 174 -1.43 12.52 6.75
CA ASP A 174 -2.17 13.75 6.42
C ASP A 174 -2.98 14.28 7.63
N ASN A 175 -3.58 15.43 7.47
CA ASN A 175 -4.24 16.15 8.56
C ASN A 175 -5.40 15.41 9.27
N THR A 176 -5.79 14.27 8.80
CA THR A 176 -6.87 13.45 9.39
C THR A 176 -6.42 12.05 9.77
N ALA A 177 -5.16 11.72 9.50
CA ALA A 177 -4.65 10.36 9.69
C ALA A 177 -4.45 10.00 11.17
N VAL A 178 -4.93 8.84 11.57
CA VAL A 178 -4.70 8.23 12.88
C VAL A 178 -4.29 6.77 12.68
N ILE A 179 -3.14 6.38 13.22
CA ILE A 179 -2.63 4.98 13.15
C ILE A 179 -2.41 4.35 14.53
N ASP A 180 -2.87 4.98 15.60
CA ASP A 180 -2.61 4.57 16.99
C ASP A 180 -1.12 4.50 17.39
N THR A 181 -0.86 4.09 18.61
CA THR A 181 0.49 3.96 19.17
C THR A 181 1.27 2.82 18.51
N GLN A 182 2.47 3.12 18.07
CA GLN A 182 3.37 2.17 17.40
C GLN A 182 4.55 1.82 18.32
N THR A 183 4.33 0.94 19.30
CA THR A 183 5.38 0.51 20.23
C THR A 183 6.34 -0.47 19.56
N HIS A 184 7.64 -0.27 19.73
CA HIS A 184 8.70 -1.13 19.15
C HIS A 184 8.48 -1.43 17.66
N ALA A 185 8.18 -0.40 16.89
CA ALA A 185 7.79 -0.57 15.50
C ALA A 185 8.91 -1.04 14.57
N GLY A 186 10.18 -0.71 14.86
CA GLY A 186 11.33 -1.16 14.08
C GLY A 186 11.29 -0.74 12.59
N ASN A 187 10.57 0.31 12.26
CA ASN A 187 10.58 0.85 10.90
C ASN A 187 11.91 1.57 10.65
N ARG A 188 12.39 1.49 9.42
CA ARG A 188 13.71 1.98 9.05
C ARG A 188 13.63 2.93 7.85
N TRP A 189 14.36 4.04 7.94
CA TRP A 189 14.57 5.00 6.85
C TRP A 189 16.00 4.89 6.37
N THR A 190 16.19 4.60 5.09
CA THR A 190 17.52 4.37 4.51
C THR A 190 17.73 5.15 3.21
N GLY A 191 18.98 5.48 2.92
CA GLY A 191 19.36 6.26 1.76
C GLY A 191 19.25 7.78 1.97
N THR A 192 19.46 8.54 0.92
CA THR A 192 19.46 10.00 0.98
C THR A 192 18.03 10.52 0.80
N TYR A 193 17.57 11.27 1.76
CA TYR A 193 16.33 12.06 1.68
C TYR A 193 16.72 13.48 1.26
N ASN A 194 16.63 13.79 -0.03
CA ASN A 194 17.01 15.09 -0.59
C ASN A 194 16.06 16.20 -0.13
N SER A 195 16.48 16.92 0.91
CA SER A 195 15.79 18.05 1.54
C SER A 195 14.48 17.73 2.26
N THR A 196 14.34 16.55 2.90
CA THR A 196 13.02 16.11 3.22
C THR A 196 12.89 15.25 4.44
N TYR A 197 11.75 14.70 4.62
CA TYR A 197 11.30 14.18 5.88
C TYR A 197 11.38 12.65 5.88
N GLY A 198 12.07 12.06 6.84
CA GLY A 198 11.89 10.65 7.14
C GLY A 198 10.43 10.37 7.45
N ALA A 199 9.81 11.25 8.24
CA ALA A 199 8.39 11.21 8.54
C ALA A 199 7.80 12.61 8.65
N TRP A 200 6.57 12.78 8.20
CA TRP A 200 5.82 14.04 8.29
C TRP A 200 4.37 13.78 8.73
N ASN A 201 3.97 14.47 9.80
CA ASN A 201 2.60 14.47 10.29
C ASN A 201 1.99 15.86 10.10
N GLU A 202 0.94 15.98 9.30
CA GLU A 202 0.20 17.23 9.10
C GLU A 202 -0.90 17.45 10.13
N ASN A 203 -1.20 16.47 10.97
CA ASN A 203 -2.35 16.49 11.87
C ASN A 203 -2.31 17.57 12.97
N ASP A 204 -1.20 18.18 13.15
CA ASP A 204 -1.09 19.33 14.03
C ASP A 204 0.33 19.85 14.05
N SER A 205 0.50 21.11 13.75
CA SER A 205 1.76 21.82 13.91
C SER A 205 2.28 21.86 15.35
N SER A 206 1.44 21.53 16.32
CA SER A 206 1.78 21.55 17.74
C SER A 206 1.99 20.16 18.36
N ILE A 207 1.66 19.09 17.67
CA ILE A 207 1.65 17.80 18.33
C ILE A 207 2.37 16.75 17.48
N PHE A 208 3.66 16.69 17.64
CA PHE A 208 4.25 15.40 17.99
C PHE A 208 3.63 14.97 19.31
N ASN A 209 2.35 14.67 19.29
CA ASN A 209 1.73 14.07 20.44
C ASN A 209 2.27 12.65 20.49
N SER A 210 3.32 12.49 21.27
CA SER A 210 4.00 11.23 21.52
C SER A 210 3.06 10.11 21.95
N SER A 211 1.83 10.45 22.32
CA SER A 211 0.81 9.48 22.67
C SER A 211 0.05 8.91 21.49
N LYS A 212 0.09 9.52 20.31
CA LYS A 212 -0.70 9.08 19.14
C LYS A 212 0.13 8.53 17.97
N THR A 213 1.40 8.91 17.88
CA THR A 213 2.28 8.43 16.82
C THR A 213 3.70 8.44 17.32
N ILE A 214 4.19 7.35 17.83
CA ILE A 214 5.60 7.19 18.10
C ILE A 214 6.25 6.63 16.87
N LEU A 215 6.87 7.54 16.18
CA LEU A 215 7.89 7.22 15.23
C LEU A 215 9.13 7.00 16.03
N ILE A 216 9.79 5.91 15.89
CA ILE A 216 11.11 5.85 16.38
C ILE A 216 11.48 4.46 16.74
N TYR A 217 12.61 4.13 16.70
CA TYR A 217 14.02 4.40 16.67
C TYR A 217 14.76 3.39 15.82
N CYS A 218 15.76 3.88 15.17
CA CYS A 218 16.86 3.06 14.71
C CYS A 218 17.57 2.40 15.87
#